data_b1e3151b547aafad45fdb473332c8fae
#
_entry.id   b1e3151b547aafad45fdb473332c8fae
#
_cell.length_a   1.000
_cell.length_b   1.000
_cell.length_c   1.000
_cell.angle_alpha   90.00
_cell.angle_beta   90.00
_cell.angle_gamma   90.00
#
_symmetry.space_group_name_H-M   'P 1'
#
loop_
_entity.id
_entity.type
_entity.pdbx_description
1 polymer ?
#
loop_
_entity_poly.entity_id
_entity_poly.type
_entity_poly.pdbx_seq_one_letter_code
_entity_poly.pdbx_strand_id
1 'polypeptide(L)'
;MYYETLDNLVINPDGVYIDCTLGGGSHSEGILERLSDKGLLLSIDQDSNAIEYSKKRLEKYASKWKVLKGNFENIDTLAYMAGIDKVDGILMDIGVSSKQLDEAERGFSYRYDVKLDMRMNTEQKLSAYDVVNTYSEEELSRIIFEYGEERFARKIAKLICENRKIKPITTTFELVALIRRAYPERASKHPAKKTFQAIRIEVNRELEVLENAMSKAVELLKVGGRLGIITFHSLEDRIVKNKFKDLATACKCPKDIPICMCGGVKKFEVITRKPIIPVEDELKNNNRAHSSKLRILERILD
;
A
#
# COMPACT_ATOMS: atom_id res chain seq x y z
N MET A 1 11.96 8.91 0.68
CA MET A 1 10.66 9.66 0.67
C MET A 1 10.29 10.24 2.04
N TYR A 2 11.16 10.09 3.06
CA TYR A 2 10.83 10.49 4.44
C TYR A 2 10.56 12.00 4.58
N TYR A 3 11.52 12.84 4.21
CA TYR A 3 11.38 14.30 4.35
C TYR A 3 10.32 14.86 3.41
N GLU A 4 10.29 14.41 2.18
CA GLU A 4 9.31 14.84 1.18
C GLU A 4 7.87 14.56 1.63
N THR A 5 7.67 13.42 2.30
CA THR A 5 6.36 13.06 2.86
C THR A 5 5.98 13.99 3.99
N LEU A 6 6.87 14.18 4.96
CA LEU A 6 6.58 14.97 6.14
C LEU A 6 6.39 16.47 5.82
N ASP A 7 7.21 17.01 4.90
CA ASP A 7 7.15 18.43 4.52
C ASP A 7 5.87 18.76 3.72
N ASN A 8 5.33 17.79 2.99
CA ASN A 8 4.09 17.99 2.26
C ASN A 8 2.83 17.62 3.05
N LEU A 9 2.94 16.81 4.10
CA LEU A 9 1.80 16.31 4.87
C LEU A 9 1.56 17.13 6.14
N VAL A 10 2.61 17.39 6.94
CA VAL A 10 2.47 18.01 8.27
C VAL A 10 2.53 19.52 8.16
N ILE A 11 1.37 20.11 7.89
CA ILE A 11 1.21 21.57 7.68
C ILE A 11 0.70 22.30 8.92
N ASN A 12 0.08 21.59 9.87
CA ASN A 12 -0.45 22.14 11.12
C ASN A 12 0.15 21.40 12.31
N PRO A 13 1.08 22.00 13.08
CA PRO A 13 1.67 21.35 14.25
C PRO A 13 0.68 21.01 15.37
N ASP A 14 -0.44 21.73 15.48
CA ASP A 14 -1.52 21.48 16.45
C ASP A 14 -2.57 20.51 15.90
N GLY A 15 -2.35 19.95 14.72
CA GLY A 15 -3.30 19.14 13.97
C GLY A 15 -3.42 17.70 14.44
N VAL A 16 -4.43 17.03 13.91
CA VAL A 16 -4.66 15.59 14.09
C VAL A 16 -4.27 14.85 12.81
N TYR A 17 -3.48 13.80 12.95
CA TYR A 17 -2.96 13.02 11.82
C TYR A 17 -3.25 11.54 11.98
N ILE A 18 -3.35 10.83 10.85
CA ILE A 18 -3.43 9.36 10.82
C ILE A 18 -2.29 8.84 9.94
N ASP A 19 -1.49 7.92 10.49
CA ASP A 19 -0.57 7.06 9.74
C ASP A 19 -1.21 5.68 9.60
N CYS A 20 -1.66 5.34 8.40
CA CYS A 20 -2.36 4.10 8.09
C CYS A 20 -1.46 2.87 8.03
N THR A 21 -0.14 3.07 8.08
CA THR A 21 0.89 2.07 7.78
C THR A 21 2.07 2.25 8.72
N LEU A 22 1.81 2.03 10.02
CA LEU A 22 2.79 2.25 11.08
C LEU A 22 4.16 1.57 10.80
N GLY A 23 4.13 0.29 10.41
CA GLY A 23 5.34 -0.47 10.10
C GLY A 23 6.40 -0.37 11.20
N GLY A 24 7.58 0.10 10.85
CA GLY A 24 8.68 0.36 11.82
C GLY A 24 8.58 1.68 12.56
N GLY A 25 7.52 2.47 12.36
CA GLY A 25 7.23 3.71 13.07
C GLY A 25 8.04 4.93 12.61
N SER A 26 8.76 4.86 11.50
CA SER A 26 9.62 5.97 11.08
C SER A 26 8.83 7.21 10.65
N HIS A 27 7.81 7.05 9.81
CA HIS A 27 6.93 8.16 9.43
C HIS A 27 6.12 8.68 10.62
N SER A 28 5.59 7.77 11.45
CA SER A 28 4.90 8.15 12.69
C SER A 28 5.79 8.97 13.62
N GLU A 29 7.07 8.58 13.82
CA GLU A 29 8.02 9.35 14.61
C GLU A 29 8.25 10.74 14.04
N GLY A 30 8.49 10.84 12.73
CA GLY A 30 8.69 12.12 12.06
C GLY A 30 7.48 13.04 12.09
N ILE A 31 6.25 12.51 12.06
CA ILE A 31 5.03 13.28 12.27
C ILE A 31 5.00 13.78 13.72
N LEU A 32 5.23 12.91 14.72
CA LEU A 32 5.21 13.24 16.15
C LEU A 32 6.27 14.29 16.53
N GLU A 33 7.43 14.28 15.89
CA GLU A 33 8.48 15.30 16.08
C GLU A 33 8.06 16.70 15.60
N ARG A 34 7.19 16.77 14.57
CA ARG A 34 6.67 18.03 14.04
C ARG A 34 5.42 18.53 14.76
N LEU A 35 4.74 17.65 15.51
CA LEU A 35 3.55 18.03 16.27
C LEU A 35 3.92 18.73 17.57
N SER A 36 3.17 19.77 17.91
CA SER A 36 3.18 20.39 19.23
C SER A 36 2.55 19.46 20.29
N ASP A 37 2.47 19.93 21.52
CA ASP A 37 1.79 19.19 22.61
C ASP A 37 0.27 19.11 22.45
N LYS A 38 -0.32 19.91 21.54
CA LYS A 38 -1.75 19.87 21.20
C LYS A 38 -2.06 18.93 20.05
N GLY A 39 -1.05 18.59 19.25
CA GLY A 39 -1.22 17.69 18.12
C GLY A 39 -1.47 16.24 18.55
N LEU A 40 -2.08 15.47 17.68
CA LEU A 40 -2.40 14.06 17.92
C LEU A 40 -2.07 13.22 16.68
N LEU A 41 -1.43 12.08 16.88
CA LEU A 41 -1.25 11.07 15.84
C LEU A 41 -1.97 9.77 16.21
N LEU A 42 -2.80 9.26 15.32
CA LEU A 42 -3.26 7.88 15.32
C LEU A 42 -2.43 7.08 14.31
N SER A 43 -1.81 5.99 14.75
CA SER A 43 -1.14 5.04 13.85
C SER A 43 -1.92 3.73 13.80
N ILE A 44 -2.01 3.15 12.60
CA ILE A 44 -2.74 1.92 12.32
C ILE A 44 -1.77 0.91 11.70
N ASP A 45 -1.85 -0.34 12.12
CA ASP A 45 -1.23 -1.47 11.44
C ASP A 45 -2.04 -2.75 11.66
N GLN A 46 -2.00 -3.66 10.71
CA GLN A 46 -2.61 -4.99 10.85
C GLN A 46 -1.61 -6.02 11.42
N ASP A 47 -0.31 -5.73 11.42
CA ASP A 47 0.75 -6.59 11.93
C ASP A 47 1.03 -6.30 13.41
N SER A 48 0.68 -7.23 14.30
CA SER A 48 0.91 -7.10 15.74
C SER A 48 2.40 -6.92 16.08
N ASN A 49 3.32 -7.53 15.31
CA ASN A 49 4.75 -7.39 15.53
C ASN A 49 5.25 -5.97 15.23
N ALA A 50 4.69 -5.34 14.19
CA ALA A 50 4.98 -3.93 13.87
C ALA A 50 4.51 -3.00 14.99
N ILE A 51 3.31 -3.23 15.52
CA ILE A 51 2.74 -2.44 16.62
C ILE A 51 3.60 -2.57 17.88
N GLU A 52 3.98 -3.78 18.28
CA GLU A 52 4.80 -3.98 19.49
C GLU A 52 6.19 -3.34 19.37
N TYR A 53 6.82 -3.47 18.21
CA TYR A 53 8.10 -2.83 17.93
C TYR A 53 7.99 -1.31 18.04
N SER A 54 6.98 -0.73 17.39
CA SER A 54 6.80 0.72 17.34
C SER A 54 6.35 1.31 18.68
N LYS A 55 5.62 0.56 19.52
CA LYS A 55 5.28 1.00 20.89
C LYS A 55 6.53 1.31 21.72
N LYS A 56 7.57 0.48 21.64
CA LYS A 56 8.85 0.72 22.34
C LYS A 56 9.56 1.95 21.77
N ARG A 57 9.59 2.08 20.45
CA ARG A 57 10.26 3.19 19.76
C ARG A 57 9.61 4.55 20.03
N LEU A 58 8.27 4.58 20.09
CA LEU A 58 7.47 5.80 20.18
C LEU A 58 6.97 6.09 21.61
N GLU A 59 7.43 5.36 22.62
CA GLU A 59 6.99 5.48 24.00
C GLU A 59 7.08 6.92 24.54
N LYS A 60 8.12 7.65 24.17
CA LYS A 60 8.33 9.06 24.55
C LYS A 60 7.22 10.02 24.08
N TYR A 61 6.38 9.59 23.13
CA TYR A 61 5.26 10.38 22.58
C TYR A 61 3.90 9.91 23.08
N ALA A 62 3.81 9.09 24.11
CA ALA A 62 2.56 8.46 24.57
C ALA A 62 1.41 9.45 24.87
N SER A 63 1.72 10.72 25.24
CA SER A 63 0.71 11.75 25.48
C SER A 63 -0.03 12.24 24.23
N LYS A 64 0.59 12.14 23.06
CA LYS A 64 0.03 12.62 21.78
C LYS A 64 0.01 11.56 20.68
N TRP A 65 0.16 10.29 21.06
CA TRP A 65 0.15 9.16 20.13
C TRP A 65 -0.83 8.07 20.57
N LYS A 66 -1.64 7.63 19.63
CA LYS A 66 -2.51 6.46 19.76
C LYS A 66 -2.13 5.44 18.70
N VAL A 67 -2.28 4.15 19.02
CA VAL A 67 -2.07 3.06 18.05
C VAL A 67 -3.21 2.06 18.13
N LEU A 68 -3.75 1.67 16.96
CA LEU A 68 -4.80 0.65 16.86
C LEU A 68 -4.37 -0.45 15.89
N LYS A 69 -4.68 -1.71 16.26
CA LYS A 69 -4.57 -2.84 15.34
C LYS A 69 -5.78 -2.86 14.42
N GLY A 70 -5.53 -2.86 13.12
CA GLY A 70 -6.58 -2.97 12.12
C GLY A 70 -6.06 -2.81 10.69
N ASN A 71 -6.91 -3.15 9.73
CA ASN A 71 -6.66 -2.84 8.34
C ASN A 71 -7.15 -1.43 8.06
N PHE A 72 -6.34 -0.62 7.39
CA PHE A 72 -6.68 0.77 7.05
C PHE A 72 -7.85 0.89 6.06
N GLU A 73 -8.32 -0.21 5.47
CA GLU A 73 -9.63 -0.28 4.79
C GLU A 73 -10.79 0.23 5.68
N ASN A 74 -10.63 0.09 7.00
CA ASN A 74 -11.59 0.52 8.01
C ASN A 74 -11.14 1.78 8.76
N ILE A 75 -10.43 2.68 8.07
CA ILE A 75 -9.89 3.92 8.65
C ILE A 75 -10.96 4.76 9.35
N ASP A 76 -12.16 4.83 8.80
CA ASP A 76 -13.32 5.53 9.35
C ASP A 76 -13.71 4.99 10.75
N THR A 77 -13.88 3.68 10.84
CA THR A 77 -14.21 3.00 12.10
C THR A 77 -13.07 3.13 13.12
N LEU A 78 -11.82 2.98 12.69
CA LEU A 78 -10.66 3.09 13.56
C LEU A 78 -10.46 4.52 14.08
N ALA A 79 -10.69 5.53 13.24
CA ALA A 79 -10.69 6.92 13.65
C ALA A 79 -11.78 7.21 14.69
N TYR A 80 -13.01 6.73 14.45
CA TYR A 80 -14.11 6.86 15.39
C TYR A 80 -13.80 6.20 16.75
N MET A 81 -13.24 4.98 16.75
CA MET A 81 -12.81 4.27 17.97
C MET A 81 -11.73 5.05 18.74
N ALA A 82 -10.88 5.80 18.05
CA ALA A 82 -9.88 6.68 18.65
C ALA A 82 -10.46 8.02 19.15
N GLY A 83 -11.76 8.31 18.91
CA GLY A 83 -12.40 9.59 19.21
C GLY A 83 -12.00 10.70 18.24
N ILE A 84 -11.69 10.37 16.99
CA ILE A 84 -11.27 11.29 15.94
C ILE A 84 -12.37 11.38 14.89
N ASP A 85 -12.88 12.59 14.66
CA ASP A 85 -13.92 12.86 13.65
C ASP A 85 -13.31 13.38 12.34
N LYS A 86 -12.42 14.37 12.43
CA LYS A 86 -11.75 14.99 11.27
C LYS A 86 -10.27 15.18 11.53
N VAL A 87 -9.47 15.11 10.46
CA VAL A 87 -8.00 15.15 10.53
C VAL A 87 -7.39 16.20 9.60
N ASP A 88 -6.21 16.68 9.98
CA ASP A 88 -5.41 17.63 9.20
C ASP A 88 -4.52 16.89 8.17
N GLY A 89 -4.25 15.59 8.37
CA GLY A 89 -3.52 14.81 7.39
C GLY A 89 -3.63 13.30 7.58
N ILE A 90 -3.53 12.58 6.47
CA ILE A 90 -3.52 11.11 6.42
C ILE A 90 -2.35 10.65 5.57
N LEU A 91 -1.56 9.71 6.08
CA LEU A 91 -0.50 9.02 5.35
C LEU A 91 -0.89 7.58 5.08
N MET A 92 -0.67 7.14 3.84
CA MET A 92 -0.70 5.73 3.44
C MET A 92 0.63 5.40 2.74
N ASP A 93 1.56 4.74 3.44
CA ASP A 93 2.81 4.20 2.87
C ASP A 93 2.55 2.74 2.51
N ILE A 94 1.93 2.52 1.32
CA ILE A 94 1.38 1.23 0.95
C ILE A 94 2.46 0.25 0.47
N GLY A 95 2.25 -1.03 0.74
CA GLY A 95 3.15 -2.11 0.37
C GLY A 95 3.69 -2.89 1.56
N VAL A 96 4.74 -3.67 1.31
CA VAL A 96 5.40 -4.50 2.33
C VAL A 96 6.43 -3.69 3.10
N SER A 97 6.40 -3.77 4.41
CA SER A 97 7.44 -3.15 5.24
C SER A 97 8.81 -3.81 4.99
N SER A 98 9.89 -3.05 5.24
CA SER A 98 11.25 -3.60 5.15
C SER A 98 11.42 -4.83 6.03
N LYS A 99 10.84 -4.83 7.22
CA LYS A 99 10.88 -5.95 8.16
C LYS A 99 10.22 -7.20 7.59
N GLN A 100 9.04 -7.08 6.99
CA GLN A 100 8.35 -8.20 6.34
C GLN A 100 9.14 -8.81 5.17
N LEU A 101 9.93 -8.00 4.45
CA LEU A 101 10.82 -8.49 3.39
C LEU A 101 12.11 -9.13 3.95
N ASP A 102 12.59 -8.68 5.10
CA ASP A 102 13.82 -9.16 5.75
C ASP A 102 13.56 -10.40 6.62
N GLU A 103 12.36 -10.55 7.15
CA GLU A 103 11.91 -11.77 7.83
C GLU A 103 11.62 -12.86 6.80
N ALA A 104 12.63 -13.70 6.51
CA ALA A 104 12.55 -14.73 5.48
C ALA A 104 11.29 -15.61 5.63
N GLU A 105 10.95 -16.00 6.86
CA GLU A 105 9.85 -16.89 7.21
C GLU A 105 8.45 -16.41 6.77
N ARG A 106 8.31 -15.10 6.53
CA ARG A 106 7.05 -14.49 6.05
C ARG A 106 6.75 -14.78 4.58
N GLY A 107 7.72 -15.31 3.80
CA GLY A 107 7.53 -15.73 2.43
C GLY A 107 7.34 -14.63 1.37
N PHE A 108 7.54 -13.35 1.71
CA PHE A 108 7.43 -12.24 0.75
C PHE A 108 8.57 -12.19 -0.26
N SER A 109 9.71 -12.80 0.07
CA SER A 109 10.92 -12.75 -0.74
C SER A 109 11.16 -14.07 -1.48
N TYR A 110 11.48 -13.98 -2.76
CA TYR A 110 11.94 -15.12 -3.59
C TYR A 110 13.45 -15.43 -3.42
N ARG A 111 14.11 -14.79 -2.44
CA ARG A 111 15.57 -14.98 -2.20
C ARG A 111 15.86 -16.07 -1.20
N TYR A 112 14.90 -16.49 -0.40
CA TYR A 112 15.02 -17.48 0.64
C TYR A 112 14.05 -18.62 0.37
N ASP A 113 14.46 -19.86 0.72
CA ASP A 113 13.58 -21.03 0.62
C ASP A 113 12.79 -21.21 1.91
N VAL A 114 11.52 -20.77 1.87
CA VAL A 114 10.63 -20.75 3.02
C VAL A 114 9.21 -21.11 2.59
N LYS A 115 8.30 -21.32 3.55
CA LYS A 115 6.89 -21.59 3.29
C LYS A 115 6.24 -20.45 2.47
N LEU A 116 5.32 -20.81 1.57
CA LEU A 116 4.50 -19.88 0.81
C LEU A 116 3.42 -19.28 1.73
N ASP A 117 3.70 -18.14 2.38
CA ASP A 117 2.75 -17.46 3.26
C ASP A 117 2.26 -16.15 2.64
N MET A 118 3.08 -15.12 2.60
CA MET A 118 2.81 -13.76 2.07
C MET A 118 1.66 -13.01 2.75
N ARG A 119 1.15 -13.46 3.90
CA ARG A 119 0.10 -12.74 4.63
C ARG A 119 0.67 -11.57 5.43
N MET A 120 0.15 -10.37 5.25
CA MET A 120 0.46 -9.23 6.12
C MET A 120 -0.17 -9.43 7.50
N ASN A 121 -1.43 -9.84 7.56
CA ASN A 121 -2.08 -10.29 8.77
C ASN A 121 -1.99 -11.81 8.87
N THR A 122 -1.21 -12.33 9.81
CA THR A 122 -1.01 -13.78 10.01
C THR A 122 -2.27 -14.53 10.49
N GLU A 123 -3.29 -13.80 10.96
CA GLU A 123 -4.55 -14.39 11.41
C GLU A 123 -5.54 -14.64 10.27
N GLN A 124 -5.32 -14.06 9.07
CA GLN A 124 -6.17 -14.32 7.91
C GLN A 124 -5.99 -15.74 7.38
N LYS A 125 -7.03 -16.29 6.74
CA LYS A 125 -7.01 -17.68 6.23
C LYS A 125 -6.22 -17.82 4.94
N LEU A 126 -6.47 -16.94 3.95
CA LEU A 126 -5.88 -17.02 2.63
C LEU A 126 -4.39 -16.71 2.68
N SER A 127 -3.57 -17.67 2.28
CA SER A 127 -2.10 -17.54 2.15
C SER A 127 -1.65 -17.74 0.69
N ALA A 128 -0.38 -17.47 0.40
CA ALA A 128 0.19 -17.75 -0.91
C ALA A 128 0.16 -19.25 -1.25
N TYR A 129 0.27 -20.11 -0.23
CA TYR A 129 0.09 -21.55 -0.40
C TYR A 129 -1.29 -21.89 -0.94
N ASP A 130 -2.34 -21.29 -0.36
CA ASP A 130 -3.72 -21.53 -0.79
C ASP A 130 -3.94 -21.05 -2.22
N VAL A 131 -3.52 -19.81 -2.54
CA VAL A 131 -3.61 -19.28 -3.91
C VAL A 131 -2.95 -20.22 -4.93
N VAL A 132 -1.71 -20.64 -4.65
CA VAL A 132 -0.94 -21.48 -5.58
C VAL A 132 -1.54 -22.88 -5.72
N ASN A 133 -2.06 -23.46 -4.62
CA ASN A 133 -2.49 -24.85 -4.63
C ASN A 133 -3.99 -25.07 -4.88
N THR A 134 -4.84 -24.04 -4.73
CA THR A 134 -6.29 -24.22 -4.83
C THR A 134 -6.95 -23.47 -5.98
N TYR A 135 -6.39 -22.30 -6.42
CA TYR A 135 -6.97 -21.52 -7.51
C TYR A 135 -6.95 -22.30 -8.83
N SER A 136 -7.95 -22.08 -9.69
CA SER A 136 -7.98 -22.64 -11.05
C SER A 136 -6.84 -22.09 -11.92
N GLU A 137 -6.57 -22.72 -13.05
CA GLU A 137 -5.56 -22.23 -14.01
C GLU A 137 -5.94 -20.85 -14.56
N GLU A 138 -7.22 -20.63 -14.79
CA GLU A 138 -7.77 -19.37 -15.25
C GLU A 138 -7.60 -18.25 -14.22
N GLU A 139 -7.91 -18.52 -12.95
CA GLU A 139 -7.74 -17.56 -11.86
C GLU A 139 -6.27 -17.21 -11.64
N LEU A 140 -5.38 -18.22 -11.61
CA LEU A 140 -3.93 -17.99 -11.52
C LEU A 140 -3.42 -17.16 -12.70
N SER A 141 -3.84 -17.49 -13.92
CA SER A 141 -3.46 -16.75 -15.12
C SER A 141 -3.92 -15.31 -15.06
N ARG A 142 -5.16 -15.07 -14.61
CA ARG A 142 -5.75 -13.74 -14.45
C ARG A 142 -4.94 -12.91 -13.46
N ILE A 143 -4.76 -13.39 -12.23
CA ILE A 143 -4.05 -12.61 -11.20
C ILE A 143 -2.59 -12.34 -11.60
N ILE A 144 -1.89 -13.33 -12.16
CA ILE A 144 -0.49 -13.18 -12.60
C ILE A 144 -0.40 -12.16 -13.74
N PHE A 145 -1.38 -12.12 -14.64
CA PHE A 145 -1.42 -11.14 -15.73
C PHE A 145 -1.81 -9.74 -15.24
N GLU A 146 -2.92 -9.62 -14.50
CA GLU A 146 -3.46 -8.33 -14.07
C GLU A 146 -2.61 -7.67 -12.97
N TYR A 147 -2.21 -8.42 -11.93
CA TYR A 147 -1.49 -7.89 -10.77
C TYR A 147 0.03 -7.96 -10.92
N GLY A 148 0.52 -8.89 -11.74
CA GLY A 148 1.95 -8.99 -12.05
C GLY A 148 2.35 -8.22 -13.29
N GLU A 149 1.42 -7.82 -14.15
CA GLU A 149 1.71 -7.36 -15.51
C GLU A 149 2.67 -8.34 -16.23
N GLU A 150 2.43 -9.66 -16.05
CA GLU A 150 3.32 -10.74 -16.48
C GLU A 150 2.85 -11.37 -17.81
N ARG A 151 3.65 -11.24 -18.85
CA ARG A 151 3.31 -11.75 -20.19
C ARG A 151 3.26 -13.28 -20.29
N PHE A 152 3.98 -13.99 -19.42
CA PHE A 152 3.99 -15.46 -19.38
C PHE A 152 2.96 -16.05 -18.42
N ALA A 153 1.98 -15.26 -17.96
CA ALA A 153 0.98 -15.63 -16.96
C ALA A 153 0.32 -16.99 -17.24
N ARG A 154 -0.17 -17.22 -18.46
CA ARG A 154 -0.81 -18.49 -18.86
C ARG A 154 0.13 -19.69 -18.72
N LYS A 155 1.39 -19.54 -19.17
CA LYS A 155 2.38 -20.62 -19.08
C LYS A 155 2.77 -20.91 -17.64
N ILE A 156 2.90 -19.88 -16.81
CA ILE A 156 3.19 -20.02 -15.37
C ILE A 156 2.03 -20.73 -14.68
N ALA A 157 0.79 -20.28 -14.89
CA ALA A 157 -0.42 -20.88 -14.31
C ALA A 157 -0.53 -22.38 -14.68
N LYS A 158 -0.34 -22.71 -15.95
CA LYS A 158 -0.33 -24.11 -16.43
C LYS A 158 0.72 -24.95 -15.69
N LEU A 159 1.98 -24.47 -15.61
CA LEU A 159 3.06 -25.17 -14.92
C LEU A 159 2.76 -25.40 -13.44
N ILE A 160 2.17 -24.41 -12.76
CA ILE A 160 1.72 -24.55 -11.38
C ILE A 160 0.66 -25.65 -11.27
N CYS A 161 -0.39 -25.59 -12.09
CA CYS A 161 -1.50 -26.54 -12.06
C CYS A 161 -1.08 -27.98 -12.41
N GLU A 162 -0.15 -28.17 -13.33
CA GLU A 162 0.41 -29.48 -13.67
C GLU A 162 1.24 -30.06 -12.51
N ASN A 163 2.13 -29.25 -11.91
CA ASN A 163 3.04 -29.73 -10.88
C ASN A 163 2.33 -30.00 -9.54
N ARG A 164 1.35 -29.17 -9.13
CA ARG A 164 0.63 -29.40 -7.87
C ARG A 164 -0.23 -30.67 -7.88
N LYS A 165 -0.59 -31.21 -9.05
CA LYS A 165 -1.27 -32.53 -9.17
C LYS A 165 -0.35 -33.69 -8.73
N ILE A 166 0.96 -33.52 -8.83
CA ILE A 166 1.96 -34.52 -8.44
C ILE A 166 2.29 -34.33 -6.95
N LYS A 167 2.61 -33.10 -6.54
CA LYS A 167 2.95 -32.72 -5.17
C LYS A 167 2.56 -31.26 -4.93
N PRO A 168 1.91 -30.91 -3.81
CA PRO A 168 1.66 -29.51 -3.45
C PRO A 168 2.95 -28.68 -3.47
N ILE A 169 2.83 -27.44 -3.95
CA ILE A 169 3.92 -26.46 -3.97
C ILE A 169 3.94 -25.78 -2.61
N THR A 170 4.95 -26.03 -1.81
CA THR A 170 4.99 -25.63 -0.39
C THR A 170 5.94 -24.50 -0.09
N THR A 171 6.99 -24.35 -0.92
CA THR A 171 8.04 -23.36 -0.67
C THR A 171 8.19 -22.35 -1.80
N THR A 172 8.80 -21.23 -1.45
CA THR A 172 9.12 -20.16 -2.39
C THR A 172 10.04 -20.65 -3.52
N PHE A 173 11.03 -21.52 -3.23
CA PHE A 173 11.95 -22.00 -4.26
C PHE A 173 11.28 -23.02 -5.19
N GLU A 174 10.36 -23.86 -4.72
CA GLU A 174 9.55 -24.72 -5.58
C GLU A 174 8.76 -23.87 -6.59
N LEU A 175 8.12 -22.78 -6.13
CA LEU A 175 7.41 -21.85 -7.00
C LEU A 175 8.36 -21.13 -7.98
N VAL A 176 9.51 -20.62 -7.50
CA VAL A 176 10.52 -19.96 -8.36
C VAL A 176 11.00 -20.89 -9.46
N ALA A 177 11.24 -22.19 -9.16
CA ALA A 177 11.67 -23.16 -10.14
C ALA A 177 10.64 -23.33 -11.28
N LEU A 178 9.35 -23.37 -10.96
CA LEU A 178 8.28 -23.43 -11.97
C LEU A 178 8.21 -22.17 -12.82
N ILE A 179 8.29 -21.00 -12.17
CA ILE A 179 8.29 -19.71 -12.88
C ILE A 179 9.46 -19.65 -13.87
N ARG A 180 10.67 -20.05 -13.45
CA ARG A 180 11.85 -20.05 -14.32
C ARG A 180 11.67 -20.89 -15.58
N ARG A 181 11.00 -22.01 -15.50
CA ARG A 181 10.68 -22.89 -16.66
C ARG A 181 9.75 -22.22 -17.69
N ALA A 182 9.03 -21.18 -17.30
CA ALA A 182 8.18 -20.42 -18.22
C ALA A 182 8.98 -19.43 -19.09
N TYR A 183 10.16 -19.04 -18.66
CA TYR A 183 11.00 -18.04 -19.33
C TYR A 183 12.06 -18.65 -20.22
N PRO A 184 12.54 -17.93 -21.27
CA PRO A 184 13.75 -18.28 -22.00
C PRO A 184 14.98 -18.14 -21.08
N GLU A 185 16.04 -18.90 -21.37
CA GLU A 185 17.26 -18.97 -20.54
C GLU A 185 17.94 -17.61 -20.27
N ARG A 186 17.75 -16.61 -21.15
CA ARG A 186 18.38 -15.27 -21.05
C ARG A 186 17.38 -14.20 -20.59
N ALA A 187 16.79 -14.35 -19.40
CA ALA A 187 15.95 -13.30 -18.83
C ALA A 187 16.80 -12.23 -18.12
N SER A 188 16.64 -10.95 -18.47
CA SER A 188 17.43 -9.84 -17.92
C SER A 188 17.07 -9.43 -16.49
N LYS A 189 15.88 -9.82 -16.00
CA LYS A 189 15.38 -9.54 -14.63
C LYS A 189 14.97 -10.86 -13.98
N HIS A 190 14.99 -10.88 -12.64
CA HIS A 190 14.57 -12.08 -11.90
C HIS A 190 13.10 -12.42 -12.23
N PRO A 191 12.84 -13.62 -12.82
CA PRO A 191 11.54 -13.93 -13.40
C PRO A 191 10.40 -14.02 -12.36
N ALA A 192 10.71 -14.34 -11.11
CA ALA A 192 9.71 -14.49 -10.06
C ALA A 192 9.15 -13.16 -9.55
N LYS A 193 9.80 -12.00 -9.77
CA LYS A 193 9.39 -10.71 -9.18
C LYS A 193 7.92 -10.39 -9.42
N LYS A 194 7.46 -10.53 -10.66
CA LYS A 194 6.10 -10.18 -11.08
C LYS A 194 5.06 -11.15 -10.55
N THR A 195 5.35 -12.45 -10.58
CA THR A 195 4.45 -13.48 -10.05
C THR A 195 4.31 -13.39 -8.54
N PHE A 196 5.41 -13.13 -7.81
CA PHE A 196 5.36 -12.92 -6.37
C PHE A 196 4.56 -11.68 -6.00
N GLN A 197 4.74 -10.58 -6.74
CA GLN A 197 3.91 -9.38 -6.58
C GLN A 197 2.43 -9.71 -6.79
N ALA A 198 2.08 -10.45 -7.83
CA ALA A 198 0.70 -10.80 -8.14
C ALA A 198 0.04 -11.63 -7.03
N ILE A 199 0.73 -12.66 -6.54
CA ILE A 199 0.23 -13.51 -5.46
C ILE A 199 0.10 -12.70 -4.16
N ARG A 200 1.05 -11.82 -3.85
CA ARG A 200 1.01 -10.94 -2.68
C ARG A 200 -0.20 -10.01 -2.70
N ILE A 201 -0.44 -9.36 -3.85
CA ILE A 201 -1.58 -8.49 -4.05
C ILE A 201 -2.89 -9.24 -3.84
N GLU A 202 -3.01 -10.45 -4.37
CA GLU A 202 -4.20 -11.30 -4.22
C GLU A 202 -4.40 -11.70 -2.75
N VAL A 203 -3.37 -12.24 -2.10
CA VAL A 203 -3.43 -12.68 -0.69
C VAL A 203 -3.88 -11.58 0.24
N ASN A 204 -3.41 -10.34 0.02
CA ASN A 204 -3.67 -9.22 0.91
C ASN A 204 -4.76 -8.26 0.38
N ARG A 205 -5.38 -8.54 -0.77
CA ARG A 205 -6.39 -7.68 -1.42
C ARG A 205 -5.90 -6.23 -1.57
N GLU A 206 -4.61 -6.03 -1.84
CA GLU A 206 -3.93 -4.73 -1.69
C GLU A 206 -4.60 -3.61 -2.48
N LEU A 207 -5.01 -3.87 -3.72
CA LEU A 207 -5.62 -2.86 -4.59
C LEU A 207 -7.04 -2.49 -4.15
N GLU A 208 -7.85 -3.48 -3.75
CA GLU A 208 -9.21 -3.26 -3.25
C GLU A 208 -9.20 -2.49 -1.93
N VAL A 209 -8.33 -2.92 -1.00
CA VAL A 209 -8.11 -2.23 0.29
C VAL A 209 -7.72 -0.76 0.07
N LEU A 210 -6.83 -0.49 -0.89
CA LEU A 210 -6.42 0.87 -1.23
C LEU A 210 -7.59 1.72 -1.75
N GLU A 211 -8.38 1.21 -2.69
CA GLU A 211 -9.53 1.94 -3.26
C GLU A 211 -10.59 2.27 -2.19
N ASN A 212 -10.91 1.30 -1.34
CA ASN A 212 -11.87 1.47 -0.25
C ASN A 212 -11.35 2.48 0.79
N ALA A 213 -10.09 2.35 1.19
CA ALA A 213 -9.46 3.25 2.16
C ALA A 213 -9.40 4.69 1.66
N MET A 214 -9.03 4.92 0.39
CA MET A 214 -9.01 6.27 -0.19
C MET A 214 -10.38 6.93 -0.15
N SER A 215 -11.44 6.18 -0.43
CA SER A 215 -12.81 6.69 -0.44
C SER A 215 -13.25 7.17 0.94
N LYS A 216 -12.88 6.45 2.01
CA LYS A 216 -13.15 6.80 3.40
C LYS A 216 -12.21 7.88 3.93
N ALA A 217 -10.93 7.84 3.56
CA ALA A 217 -9.92 8.78 4.02
C ALA A 217 -10.26 10.23 3.63
N VAL A 218 -10.72 10.46 2.39
CA VAL A 218 -11.05 11.82 1.93
C VAL A 218 -12.23 12.42 2.69
N GLU A 219 -13.13 11.60 3.23
CA GLU A 219 -14.24 12.08 4.06
C GLU A 219 -13.78 12.50 5.46
N LEU A 220 -12.68 11.95 5.97
CA LEU A 220 -12.11 12.33 7.27
C LEU A 220 -11.30 13.64 7.21
N LEU A 221 -10.89 14.12 6.03
CA LEU A 221 -10.09 15.33 5.94
C LEU A 221 -10.90 16.59 6.31
N LYS A 222 -10.28 17.48 7.07
CA LYS A 222 -10.72 18.87 7.21
C LYS A 222 -10.45 19.64 5.92
N VAL A 223 -11.08 20.80 5.75
CA VAL A 223 -10.65 21.79 4.73
C VAL A 223 -9.22 22.20 5.04
N GLY A 224 -8.34 22.18 4.03
CA GLY A 224 -6.90 22.35 4.15
C GLY A 224 -6.16 21.05 4.54
N GLY A 225 -6.88 19.98 4.91
CA GLY A 225 -6.27 18.70 5.26
C GLY A 225 -5.76 17.93 4.04
N ARG A 226 -4.71 17.14 4.22
CA ARG A 226 -3.99 16.45 3.13
C ARG A 226 -4.00 14.94 3.25
N LEU A 227 -4.17 14.26 2.11
CA LEU A 227 -3.95 12.82 1.95
C LEU A 227 -2.66 12.60 1.16
N GLY A 228 -1.65 12.00 1.81
CA GLY A 228 -0.40 11.58 1.20
C GLY A 228 -0.38 10.07 0.99
N ILE A 229 -0.08 9.62 -0.23
CA ILE A 229 0.02 8.19 -0.55
C ILE A 229 1.35 7.91 -1.23
N ILE A 230 2.12 6.97 -0.65
CA ILE A 230 3.35 6.44 -1.24
C ILE A 230 3.03 5.10 -1.88
N THR A 231 3.34 4.94 -3.16
CA THR A 231 3.12 3.73 -3.96
C THR A 231 4.44 3.14 -4.43
N PHE A 232 4.52 1.81 -4.63
CA PHE A 232 5.76 1.11 -5.00
C PHE A 232 5.68 0.37 -6.33
N HIS A 233 4.50 0.28 -6.94
CA HIS A 233 4.34 -0.30 -8.29
C HIS A 233 3.28 0.44 -9.13
N SER A 234 3.29 0.13 -10.43
CA SER A 234 2.47 0.79 -11.46
C SER A 234 0.96 0.75 -11.21
N LEU A 235 0.46 -0.35 -10.68
CA LEU A 235 -0.98 -0.54 -10.44
C LEU A 235 -1.48 0.39 -9.34
N GLU A 236 -0.78 0.42 -8.19
CA GLU A 236 -1.08 1.34 -7.08
C GLU A 236 -1.06 2.80 -7.57
N ASP A 237 0.03 3.21 -8.24
CA ASP A 237 0.19 4.59 -8.73
C ASP A 237 -0.93 4.97 -9.72
N ARG A 238 -1.38 4.02 -10.55
CA ARG A 238 -2.48 4.22 -11.49
C ARG A 238 -3.81 4.45 -10.77
N ILE A 239 -4.10 3.65 -9.76
CA ILE A 239 -5.31 3.77 -8.91
C ILE A 239 -5.32 5.12 -8.22
N VAL A 240 -4.25 5.47 -7.49
CA VAL A 240 -4.13 6.75 -6.77
C VAL A 240 -4.25 7.94 -7.71
N LYS A 241 -3.53 7.92 -8.85
CA LYS A 241 -3.58 8.97 -9.85
C LYS A 241 -5.00 9.20 -10.38
N ASN A 242 -5.69 8.12 -10.72
CA ASN A 242 -7.04 8.21 -11.29
C ASN A 242 -8.03 8.71 -10.23
N LYS A 243 -8.00 8.16 -9.02
CA LYS A 243 -8.87 8.57 -7.91
C LYS A 243 -8.66 10.05 -7.55
N PHE A 244 -7.42 10.51 -7.45
CA PHE A 244 -7.12 11.91 -7.15
C PHE A 244 -7.61 12.86 -8.26
N LYS A 245 -7.45 12.44 -9.53
CA LYS A 245 -7.99 13.19 -10.66
C LYS A 245 -9.51 13.28 -10.61
N ASP A 246 -10.19 12.17 -10.31
CA ASP A 246 -11.65 12.12 -10.25
C ASP A 246 -12.20 12.98 -9.10
N LEU A 247 -11.55 12.96 -7.93
CA LEU A 247 -11.88 13.79 -6.78
C LEU A 247 -11.68 15.29 -7.05
N ALA A 248 -10.60 15.63 -7.77
CA ALA A 248 -10.28 17.04 -8.11
C ALA A 248 -11.08 17.55 -9.30
N THR A 249 -11.89 16.71 -9.96
CA THR A 249 -12.71 17.10 -11.10
C THR A 249 -14.08 17.56 -10.60
N ALA A 250 -14.38 18.85 -10.77
CA ALA A 250 -15.65 19.44 -10.37
C ALA A 250 -16.82 18.93 -11.22
N CYS A 251 -16.65 18.93 -12.53
CA CYS A 251 -17.70 18.55 -13.47
C CYS A 251 -17.72 17.05 -13.71
N LYS A 252 -18.88 16.41 -13.50
CA LYS A 252 -19.16 15.00 -13.79
C LYS A 252 -20.04 14.78 -15.02
N CYS A 253 -20.31 15.83 -15.79
CA CYS A 253 -21.07 15.71 -17.03
C CYS A 253 -20.33 14.86 -18.07
N PRO A 254 -21.04 14.12 -18.92
CA PRO A 254 -20.48 13.53 -20.12
C PRO A 254 -19.76 14.58 -20.99
N LYS A 255 -18.67 14.18 -21.64
CA LYS A 255 -17.81 15.11 -22.41
C LYS A 255 -18.47 15.71 -23.65
N ASP A 256 -19.53 15.11 -24.13
CA ASP A 256 -20.32 15.51 -25.28
C ASP A 256 -21.36 16.60 -24.98
N ILE A 257 -21.55 16.94 -23.70
CA ILE A 257 -22.46 18.03 -23.28
C ILE A 257 -21.69 19.36 -23.35
N PRO A 258 -22.13 20.33 -24.21
CA PRO A 258 -21.40 21.58 -24.42
C PRO A 258 -21.44 22.54 -23.22
N ILE A 259 -22.48 22.43 -22.36
CA ILE A 259 -22.66 23.28 -21.18
C ILE A 259 -22.78 22.40 -19.93
N CYS A 260 -21.96 22.66 -18.91
CA CYS A 260 -22.03 21.94 -17.65
C CYS A 260 -23.39 22.16 -16.95
N MET A 261 -24.12 21.06 -16.70
CA MET A 261 -25.42 21.09 -16.01
C MET A 261 -25.38 20.47 -14.61
N CYS A 262 -24.23 19.91 -14.18
CA CYS A 262 -24.17 19.18 -12.92
C CYS A 262 -23.98 20.09 -11.69
N GLY A 263 -23.69 21.38 -11.87
CA GLY A 263 -23.39 22.31 -10.76
C GLY A 263 -22.20 21.86 -9.88
N GLY A 264 -21.33 20.98 -10.41
CA GLY A 264 -20.26 20.37 -9.64
C GLY A 264 -19.29 21.39 -9.07
N VAL A 265 -18.93 21.22 -7.81
CA VAL A 265 -17.98 22.07 -7.09
C VAL A 265 -16.68 21.29 -6.88
N LYS A 266 -15.54 21.94 -7.10
CA LYS A 266 -14.22 21.35 -6.85
C LYS A 266 -13.95 21.33 -5.35
N LYS A 267 -14.02 20.13 -4.75
CA LYS A 267 -13.79 19.94 -3.31
C LYS A 267 -12.33 19.58 -2.96
N PHE A 268 -11.57 19.12 -3.94
CA PHE A 268 -10.19 18.65 -3.74
C PHE A 268 -9.25 19.24 -4.79
N GLU A 269 -7.99 19.38 -4.42
CA GLU A 269 -6.91 19.79 -5.30
C GLU A 269 -5.76 18.77 -5.28
N VAL A 270 -5.25 18.40 -6.46
CA VAL A 270 -4.05 17.56 -6.58
C VAL A 270 -2.83 18.46 -6.44
N ILE A 271 -2.17 18.42 -5.30
CA ILE A 271 -0.97 19.21 -5.00
C ILE A 271 0.20 18.75 -5.87
N THR A 272 0.37 17.43 -6.02
CA THR A 272 1.44 16.82 -6.83
C THR A 272 0.93 16.40 -8.20
N ARG A 273 0.92 17.31 -9.18
CA ARG A 273 0.53 16.98 -10.58
C ARG A 273 1.41 15.87 -11.16
N LYS A 274 2.73 15.92 -10.91
CA LYS A 274 3.67 14.81 -11.11
C LYS A 274 3.97 14.20 -9.74
N PRO A 275 4.14 12.86 -9.63
CA PRO A 275 4.51 12.28 -8.36
C PRO A 275 5.89 12.79 -7.92
N ILE A 276 6.05 12.99 -6.63
CA ILE A 276 7.37 13.19 -6.04
C ILE A 276 8.07 11.82 -6.05
N ILE A 277 9.32 11.80 -6.49
CA ILE A 277 10.17 10.61 -6.54
C ILE A 277 11.34 10.79 -5.58
N PRO A 278 11.95 9.70 -5.10
CA PRO A 278 13.09 9.77 -4.19
C PRO A 278 14.27 10.51 -4.83
N VAL A 279 14.98 11.29 -4.01
CA VAL A 279 16.24 11.92 -4.43
C VAL A 279 17.35 10.88 -4.56
N GLU A 280 18.40 11.22 -5.34
CA GLU A 280 19.50 10.30 -5.64
C GLU A 280 20.22 9.77 -4.39
N ASP A 281 20.36 10.60 -3.36
CA ASP A 281 21.00 10.19 -2.10
C ASP A 281 20.19 9.16 -1.32
N GLU A 282 18.85 9.25 -1.36
CA GLU A 282 17.99 8.19 -0.80
C GLU A 282 18.13 6.89 -1.59
N LEU A 283 18.21 6.97 -2.92
CA LEU A 283 18.35 5.79 -3.78
C LEU A 283 19.67 5.04 -3.56
N LYS A 284 20.75 5.75 -3.24
CA LYS A 284 22.05 5.14 -2.88
C LYS A 284 21.97 4.35 -1.58
N ASN A 285 21.22 4.86 -0.59
CA ASN A 285 21.12 4.28 0.74
C ASN A 285 19.95 3.31 0.90
N ASN A 286 18.90 3.45 0.08
CA ASN A 286 17.67 2.65 0.14
C ASN A 286 17.23 2.19 -1.24
N ASN A 287 17.76 1.07 -1.69
CA ASN A 287 17.41 0.49 -3.00
C ASN A 287 15.90 0.14 -3.14
N ARG A 288 15.16 0.03 -2.03
CA ARG A 288 13.72 -0.25 -2.03
C ARG A 288 12.89 0.97 -2.43
N ALA A 289 13.42 2.17 -2.25
CA ALA A 289 12.77 3.41 -2.65
C ALA A 289 12.71 3.62 -4.17
N HIS A 290 13.47 2.85 -4.97
CA HIS A 290 13.61 3.05 -6.42
C HIS A 290 12.30 3.16 -7.22
N SER A 291 11.25 2.51 -6.76
CA SER A 291 9.94 2.51 -7.43
C SER A 291 8.90 3.36 -6.69
N SER A 292 9.28 3.98 -5.56
CA SER A 292 8.33 4.74 -4.75
C SER A 292 7.93 6.06 -5.42
N LYS A 293 6.66 6.43 -5.23
CA LYS A 293 6.07 7.65 -5.74
C LYS A 293 5.13 8.22 -4.70
N LEU A 294 5.34 9.45 -4.29
CA LEU A 294 4.44 10.17 -3.39
C LEU A 294 3.47 11.03 -4.18
N ARG A 295 2.18 10.91 -3.85
CA ARG A 295 1.11 11.79 -4.34
C ARG A 295 0.38 12.43 -3.17
N ILE A 296 0.04 13.71 -3.32
CA ILE A 296 -0.66 14.51 -2.32
C ILE A 296 -1.94 15.09 -2.91
N LEU A 297 -3.04 14.90 -2.18
CA LEU A 297 -4.35 15.52 -2.41
C LEU A 297 -4.69 16.42 -1.22
N GLU A 298 -5.28 17.57 -1.45
CA GLU A 298 -5.75 18.48 -0.41
C GLU A 298 -7.27 18.69 -0.53
N ARG A 299 -7.99 18.71 0.59
CA ARG A 299 -9.39 19.11 0.64
C ARG A 299 -9.46 20.63 0.70
N ILE A 300 -10.09 21.25 -0.28
CA ILE A 300 -10.18 22.73 -0.39
C ILE A 300 -11.57 23.29 -0.08
N LEU A 301 -12.58 22.42 0.01
CA LEU A 301 -13.95 22.79 0.32
C LEU A 301 -14.70 21.63 1.00
N ASP A 302 -15.71 21.96 1.82
CA ASP A 302 -16.61 20.95 2.46
C ASP A 302 -17.61 20.32 1.51
#